data_262792969ee6b584c60c1e4f1f7f6305
#
_entry.id   262792969ee6b584c60c1e4f1f7f6305
#
_cell.length_a   1.000
_cell.length_b   1.000
_cell.length_c   1.000
_cell.angle_alpha   90.00
_cell.angle_beta   90.00
_cell.angle_gamma   90.00
#
_symmetry.space_group_name_H-M   'P 1'
#
loop_
_entity.id
_entity.type
_entity.pdbx_description
1 polymer ?
#
loop_
_entity_poly.entity_id
_entity_poly.type
_entity_poly.pdbx_seq_one_letter_code
_entity_poly.pdbx_strand_id
1 'polypeptide(L)'
;SKEGEMLEHKMINNSIEKAQKRVEENNFGIRKHLLEYDDVMNKQRTYIYTRRHHALVGERIGIDISNMIYDAIENLVSNYEQAADFDDLTVELMRILTIEPPFTAEEYANLEKEDRIERLHAAAIETLDRKSQRIREIVMPVVKASVEEGQTGIRAIPITDGKRIFSILFDIEEANRTDGASLVKEWQKKLLLLTIDELWKEHLRELDDLRQSVRNASYEQKDPLVIYKVESFHMFERMLANLCLLYTSPSPRDGATS
;
A
#
# COMPACT_ATOMS: atom_id res chain seq x y z
N SER A 1 -67.94 20.30 20.99
CA SER A 1 -67.56 21.48 21.79
C SER A 1 -66.26 21.98 21.23
N LYS A 2 -66.13 23.26 20.85
CA LYS A 2 -64.92 23.86 20.26
C LYS A 2 -63.66 23.70 21.12
N GLU A 3 -63.78 23.55 22.43
CA GLU A 3 -62.64 23.27 23.33
C GLU A 3 -62.12 21.84 23.18
N GLY A 4 -62.95 20.85 22.91
CA GLY A 4 -62.53 19.49 22.66
C GLY A 4 -61.76 19.34 21.37
N GLU A 5 -62.16 20.01 20.29
CA GLU A 5 -61.46 20.03 19.02
C GLU A 5 -60.09 20.74 19.09
N MET A 6 -59.97 21.81 19.84
CA MET A 6 -58.72 22.52 20.09
C MET A 6 -57.72 21.67 20.90
N LEU A 7 -58.19 20.89 21.89
CA LEU A 7 -57.37 19.98 22.66
C LEU A 7 -56.85 18.79 21.81
N GLU A 8 -57.75 18.21 20.99
CA GLU A 8 -57.37 17.16 20.01
C GLU A 8 -56.33 17.66 19.02
N HIS A 9 -56.50 18.84 18.43
CA HIS A 9 -55.52 19.43 17.54
C HIS A 9 -54.17 19.68 18.22
N LYS A 10 -54.13 20.11 19.46
CA LYS A 10 -52.89 20.33 20.21
C LYS A 10 -52.18 19.02 20.54
N MET A 11 -52.91 17.97 20.88
CA MET A 11 -52.36 16.63 21.13
C MET A 11 -51.81 16.00 19.85
N ILE A 12 -52.47 16.16 18.72
CA ILE A 12 -52.02 15.67 17.42
C ILE A 12 -50.74 16.41 16.99
N ASN A 13 -50.68 17.74 17.10
CA ASN A 13 -49.52 18.52 16.77
C ASN A 13 -48.31 18.14 17.65
N ASN A 14 -48.49 17.98 18.97
CA ASN A 14 -47.41 17.50 19.84
C ASN A 14 -46.93 16.09 19.51
N SER A 15 -47.83 15.22 19.06
CA SER A 15 -47.48 13.87 18.66
C SER A 15 -46.68 13.86 17.34
N ILE A 16 -47.07 14.71 16.38
CA ILE A 16 -46.34 14.91 15.12
C ILE A 16 -44.94 15.50 15.40
N GLU A 17 -44.84 16.53 16.24
CA GLU A 17 -43.56 17.14 16.61
C GLU A 17 -42.62 16.14 17.28
N LYS A 18 -43.14 15.32 18.22
CA LYS A 18 -42.34 14.23 18.83
C LYS A 18 -41.93 13.17 17.83
N ALA A 19 -42.77 12.82 16.85
CA ALA A 19 -42.42 11.87 15.80
C ALA A 19 -41.34 12.45 14.88
N GLN A 20 -41.47 13.70 14.46
CA GLN A 20 -40.48 14.38 13.66
C GLN A 20 -39.13 14.45 14.37
N LYS A 21 -39.09 14.83 15.64
CA LYS A 21 -37.88 14.86 16.45
C LYS A 21 -37.21 13.48 16.54
N ARG A 22 -37.96 12.42 16.75
CA ARG A 22 -37.40 11.06 16.74
C ARG A 22 -36.82 10.64 15.39
N VAL A 23 -37.47 11.02 14.29
CA VAL A 23 -36.94 10.77 12.93
C VAL A 23 -35.65 11.57 12.68
N GLU A 24 -35.60 12.82 13.12
CA GLU A 24 -34.39 13.67 13.02
C GLU A 24 -33.22 13.10 13.84
N GLU A 25 -33.49 12.71 15.10
CA GLU A 25 -32.49 12.08 15.98
C GLU A 25 -31.97 10.76 15.39
N ASN A 26 -32.86 9.92 14.84
CA ASN A 26 -32.46 8.69 14.18
C ASN A 26 -31.62 8.95 12.91
N ASN A 27 -32.04 9.88 12.07
CA ASN A 27 -31.32 10.28 10.87
C ASN A 27 -29.95 10.91 11.19
N PHE A 28 -29.87 11.67 12.28
CA PHE A 28 -28.62 12.23 12.79
C PHE A 28 -27.68 11.10 13.24
N GLY A 29 -28.18 10.12 14.00
CA GLY A 29 -27.42 8.95 14.42
C GLY A 29 -26.87 8.16 13.23
N ILE A 30 -27.71 7.89 12.23
CA ILE A 30 -27.28 7.17 11.00
C ILE A 30 -26.19 7.97 10.26
N ARG A 31 -26.37 9.29 10.08
CA ARG A 31 -25.37 10.12 9.42
C ARG A 31 -24.05 10.19 10.20
N LYS A 32 -24.12 10.28 11.52
CA LYS A 32 -22.93 10.26 12.38
C LYS A 32 -22.16 8.95 12.22
N HIS A 33 -22.83 7.81 12.26
CA HIS A 33 -22.19 6.51 12.04
C HIS A 33 -21.55 6.40 10.65
N LEU A 34 -22.22 6.87 9.61
CA LEU A 34 -21.65 6.88 8.26
C LEU A 34 -20.37 7.70 8.19
N LEU A 35 -20.34 8.88 8.80
CA LEU A 35 -19.15 9.74 8.86
C LEU A 35 -17.99 9.07 9.62
N GLU A 36 -18.29 8.33 10.69
CA GLU A 36 -17.26 7.63 11.48
C GLU A 36 -16.60 6.48 10.66
N TYR A 37 -17.34 5.76 9.83
CA TYR A 37 -16.80 4.79 8.88
C TYR A 37 -15.96 5.47 7.78
N ASP A 38 -16.47 6.56 7.23
CA ASP A 38 -15.80 7.30 6.17
C ASP A 38 -14.50 7.97 6.66
N ASP A 39 -14.42 8.37 7.93
CA ASP A 39 -13.20 8.94 8.53
C ASP A 39 -12.03 7.94 8.53
N VAL A 40 -12.29 6.67 8.82
CA VAL A 40 -11.27 5.61 8.76
C VAL A 40 -10.71 5.48 7.35
N MET A 41 -11.59 5.37 6.36
CA MET A 41 -11.18 5.27 4.96
C MET A 41 -10.45 6.54 4.48
N ASN A 42 -10.89 7.72 4.91
CA ASN A 42 -10.26 8.99 4.52
C ASN A 42 -8.84 9.14 5.07
N LYS A 43 -8.57 8.66 6.28
CA LYS A 43 -7.22 8.65 6.86
C LYS A 43 -6.28 7.75 6.04
N GLN A 44 -6.72 6.55 5.70
CA GLN A 44 -5.95 5.63 4.86
C GLN A 44 -5.76 6.19 3.45
N ARG A 45 -6.79 6.80 2.86
CA ARG A 45 -6.73 7.47 1.55
C ARG A 45 -5.70 8.60 1.55
N THR A 46 -5.71 9.45 2.57
CA THR A 46 -4.75 10.56 2.66
C THR A 46 -3.32 10.05 2.70
N TYR A 47 -3.05 8.99 3.47
CA TYR A 47 -1.74 8.36 3.53
C TYR A 47 -1.28 7.84 2.16
N ILE A 48 -2.13 7.08 1.47
CA ILE A 48 -1.82 6.51 0.15
C ILE A 48 -1.66 7.60 -0.91
N TYR A 49 -2.52 8.61 -0.93
CA TYR A 49 -2.44 9.70 -1.90
C TYR A 49 -1.21 10.58 -1.70
N THR A 50 -0.76 10.78 -0.47
CA THR A 50 0.51 11.46 -0.18
C THR A 50 1.69 10.67 -0.76
N ARG A 51 1.76 9.36 -0.54
CA ARG A 51 2.81 8.49 -1.11
C ARG A 51 2.74 8.46 -2.65
N ARG A 52 1.54 8.36 -3.21
CA ARG A 52 1.32 8.43 -4.66
C ARG A 52 1.78 9.76 -5.26
N HIS A 53 1.50 10.86 -4.57
CA HIS A 53 1.95 12.19 -5.00
C HIS A 53 3.48 12.30 -5.00
N HIS A 54 4.16 11.85 -3.95
CA HIS A 54 5.63 11.79 -3.89
C HIS A 54 6.19 10.95 -5.03
N ALA A 55 5.59 9.79 -5.33
CA ALA A 55 6.01 8.96 -6.45
C ALA A 55 5.83 9.67 -7.80
N LEU A 56 4.74 10.43 -8.00
CA LEU A 56 4.49 11.21 -9.23
C LEU A 56 5.53 12.31 -9.44
N VAL A 57 5.83 13.08 -8.39
CA VAL A 57 6.83 14.16 -8.43
C VAL A 57 8.24 13.60 -8.61
N GLY A 58 8.51 12.41 -8.08
CA GLY A 58 9.73 11.64 -8.32
C GLY A 58 11.00 12.20 -7.67
N GLU A 59 10.90 13.22 -6.80
CA GLU A 59 12.08 13.85 -6.19
C GLU A 59 12.77 12.98 -5.14
N ARG A 60 12.00 12.12 -4.41
CA ARG A 60 12.49 11.32 -3.27
C ARG A 60 12.12 9.84 -3.35
N ILE A 61 11.92 9.31 -4.55
CA ILE A 61 11.38 7.95 -4.72
C ILE A 61 12.22 6.88 -4.03
N GLY A 62 13.55 6.99 -4.07
CA GLY A 62 14.43 6.05 -3.37
C GLY A 62 14.26 6.07 -1.85
N ILE A 63 14.07 7.26 -1.28
CA ILE A 63 13.81 7.44 0.16
C ILE A 63 12.43 6.85 0.52
N ASP A 64 11.41 7.13 -0.28
CA ASP A 64 10.06 6.61 -0.03
C ASP A 64 10.03 5.08 -0.09
N ILE A 65 10.72 4.47 -1.05
CA ILE A 65 10.87 3.02 -1.16
C ILE A 65 11.64 2.46 0.05
N SER A 66 12.75 3.09 0.43
CA SER A 66 13.55 2.68 1.59
C SER A 66 12.73 2.72 2.89
N ASN A 67 11.97 3.79 3.11
CA ASN A 67 11.08 3.91 4.27
C ASN A 67 9.97 2.84 4.27
N MET A 68 9.38 2.55 3.10
CA MET A 68 8.37 1.49 2.99
C MET A 68 8.93 0.11 3.33
N ILE A 69 10.15 -0.19 2.87
CA ILE A 69 10.85 -1.43 3.18
C ILE A 69 11.16 -1.50 4.69
N TYR A 70 11.60 -0.39 5.28
CA TYR A 70 11.86 -0.29 6.71
C TYR A 70 10.60 -0.56 7.55
N ASP A 71 9.49 0.12 7.24
CA ASP A 71 8.20 -0.07 7.91
C ASP A 71 7.73 -1.55 7.82
N ALA A 72 7.90 -2.19 6.67
CA ALA A 72 7.53 -3.60 6.47
C ALA A 72 8.39 -4.55 7.31
N ILE A 73 9.70 -4.29 7.38
CA ILE A 73 10.64 -5.08 8.18
C ILE A 73 10.36 -4.90 9.68
N GLU A 74 10.11 -3.67 10.14
CA GLU A 74 9.75 -3.39 11.53
C GLU A 74 8.50 -4.18 11.95
N ASN A 75 7.48 -4.21 11.10
CA ASN A 75 6.27 -5.01 11.33
C ASN A 75 6.57 -6.51 11.36
N LEU A 76 7.40 -7.02 10.44
CA LEU A 76 7.79 -8.43 10.44
C LEU A 76 8.56 -8.81 11.71
N VAL A 77 9.58 -8.04 12.06
CA VAL A 77 10.38 -8.30 13.29
C VAL A 77 9.51 -8.23 14.55
N SER A 78 8.51 -7.32 14.58
CA SER A 78 7.56 -7.22 15.69
C SER A 78 6.62 -8.41 15.80
N ASN A 79 6.25 -9.03 14.66
CA ASN A 79 5.37 -10.20 14.64
C ASN A 79 6.11 -11.51 14.92
N TYR A 80 7.43 -11.55 14.69
CA TYR A 80 8.30 -12.74 14.83
C TYR A 80 9.46 -12.48 15.79
N GLU A 81 9.15 -11.99 17.00
CA GLU A 81 10.17 -11.59 17.98
C GLU A 81 10.94 -12.77 18.59
N GLN A 82 10.30 -13.94 18.69
CA GLN A 82 10.88 -15.09 19.39
C GLN A 82 11.82 -15.90 18.47
N ALA A 83 12.83 -16.49 19.05
CA ALA A 83 13.78 -17.35 18.31
C ALA A 83 13.09 -18.56 17.65
N ALA A 84 12.00 -19.05 18.22
CA ALA A 84 11.21 -20.15 17.65
C ALA A 84 10.51 -19.77 16.34
N ASP A 85 10.31 -18.47 16.08
CA ASP A 85 9.58 -17.97 14.90
C ASP A 85 10.53 -17.67 13.72
N PHE A 86 11.83 -17.98 13.84
CA PHE A 86 12.85 -17.61 12.85
C PHE A 86 12.62 -18.25 11.47
N ASP A 87 12.17 -19.50 11.45
CA ASP A 87 11.86 -20.17 10.19
C ASP A 87 10.67 -19.53 9.49
N ASP A 88 9.62 -19.17 10.23
CA ASP A 88 8.46 -18.47 9.70
C ASP A 88 8.81 -17.06 9.24
N LEU A 89 9.65 -16.33 9.99
CA LEU A 89 10.22 -15.05 9.58
C LEU A 89 10.98 -15.19 8.26
N THR A 90 11.81 -16.24 8.12
CA THR A 90 12.59 -16.48 6.91
C THR A 90 11.67 -16.68 5.69
N VAL A 91 10.60 -17.47 5.85
CA VAL A 91 9.61 -17.67 4.78
C VAL A 91 8.94 -16.35 4.38
N GLU A 92 8.56 -15.52 5.36
CA GLU A 92 7.94 -14.23 5.08
C GLU A 92 8.92 -13.23 4.45
N LEU A 93 10.17 -13.19 4.87
CA LEU A 93 11.22 -12.36 4.26
C LEU A 93 11.46 -12.76 2.79
N MET A 94 11.54 -14.07 2.51
CA MET A 94 11.64 -14.57 1.14
C MET A 94 10.40 -14.23 0.31
N ARG A 95 9.22 -14.34 0.90
CA ARG A 95 7.95 -14.05 0.25
C ARG A 95 7.79 -12.55 -0.04
N ILE A 96 8.06 -11.68 0.95
CA ILE A 96 7.78 -10.24 0.90
C ILE A 96 8.94 -9.46 0.28
N LEU A 97 10.17 -9.76 0.63
CA LEU A 97 11.34 -8.98 0.25
C LEU A 97 12.32 -9.72 -0.67
N THR A 98 12.08 -10.99 -0.92
CA THR A 98 12.97 -11.85 -1.72
C THR A 98 14.42 -11.83 -1.18
N ILE A 99 14.57 -11.76 0.14
CA ILE A 99 15.85 -11.78 0.84
C ILE A 99 15.95 -12.97 1.76
N GLU A 100 17.16 -13.48 1.91
CA GLU A 100 17.51 -14.39 3.00
C GLU A 100 17.94 -13.55 4.20
N PRO A 101 17.63 -14.00 5.45
CA PRO A 101 18.13 -13.31 6.64
C PRO A 101 19.66 -13.23 6.63
N PRO A 102 20.28 -12.07 6.92
CA PRO A 102 21.73 -11.92 6.99
C PRO A 102 22.33 -12.40 8.32
N PHE A 103 21.64 -13.31 9.00
CA PHE A 103 22.01 -13.88 10.29
C PHE A 103 21.38 -15.27 10.47
N THR A 104 21.95 -16.05 11.37
CA THR A 104 21.42 -17.35 11.79
C THR A 104 20.34 -17.21 12.85
N ALA A 105 19.57 -18.28 13.13
CA ALA A 105 18.58 -18.28 14.21
C ALA A 105 19.19 -17.97 15.58
N GLU A 106 20.42 -18.44 15.84
CA GLU A 106 21.14 -18.18 17.09
C GLU A 106 21.55 -16.71 17.21
N GLU A 107 22.07 -16.13 16.13
CA GLU A 107 22.39 -14.70 16.08
C GLU A 107 21.12 -13.84 16.24
N TYR A 108 20.02 -14.22 15.56
CA TYR A 108 18.74 -13.53 15.68
C TYR A 108 18.24 -13.48 17.13
N ALA A 109 18.35 -14.59 17.86
CA ALA A 109 17.92 -14.67 19.26
C ALA A 109 18.70 -13.71 20.17
N ASN A 110 19.97 -13.43 19.84
CA ASN A 110 20.87 -12.60 20.65
C ASN A 110 20.96 -11.13 20.21
N LEU A 111 20.41 -10.79 19.04
CA LEU A 111 20.39 -9.42 18.53
C LEU A 111 19.25 -8.61 19.16
N GLU A 112 19.52 -7.35 19.44
CA GLU A 112 18.48 -6.37 19.78
C GLU A 112 17.56 -6.13 18.58
N LYS A 113 16.33 -5.71 18.84
CA LYS A 113 15.30 -5.52 17.82
C LYS A 113 15.76 -4.55 16.73
N GLU A 114 16.34 -3.45 17.11
CA GLU A 114 16.86 -2.41 16.22
C GLU A 114 17.95 -2.96 15.28
N ASP A 115 18.88 -3.75 15.80
CA ASP A 115 19.94 -4.38 15.00
C ASP A 115 19.39 -5.40 13.99
N ARG A 116 18.34 -6.14 14.36
CA ARG A 116 17.63 -7.04 13.43
C ARG A 116 17.03 -6.25 12.28
N ILE A 117 16.33 -5.16 12.59
CA ILE A 117 15.69 -4.30 11.59
C ILE A 117 16.74 -3.68 10.66
N GLU A 118 17.80 -3.10 11.19
CA GLU A 118 18.85 -2.45 10.41
C GLU A 118 19.55 -3.43 9.45
N ARG A 119 19.90 -4.62 9.90
CA ARG A 119 20.54 -5.64 9.05
C ARG A 119 19.61 -6.16 7.97
N LEU A 120 18.35 -6.41 8.26
CA LEU A 120 17.36 -6.82 7.28
C LEU A 120 17.10 -5.71 6.26
N HIS A 121 17.01 -4.47 6.71
CA HIS A 121 16.84 -3.31 5.84
C HIS A 121 18.03 -3.16 4.88
N ALA A 122 19.26 -3.25 5.38
CA ALA A 122 20.45 -3.21 4.55
C ALA A 122 20.46 -4.32 3.49
N ALA A 123 20.10 -5.56 3.84
CA ALA A 123 20.00 -6.67 2.91
C ALA A 123 18.92 -6.45 1.82
N ALA A 124 17.79 -5.85 2.21
CA ALA A 124 16.72 -5.54 1.27
C ALA A 124 17.13 -4.43 0.27
N ILE A 125 17.78 -3.38 0.76
CA ILE A 125 18.30 -2.30 -0.09
C ILE A 125 19.37 -2.83 -1.05
N GLU A 126 20.31 -3.65 -0.60
CA GLU A 126 21.30 -4.28 -1.46
C GLU A 126 20.67 -5.12 -2.58
N THR A 127 19.58 -5.83 -2.25
CA THR A 127 18.83 -6.61 -3.25
C THR A 127 18.15 -5.71 -4.28
N LEU A 128 17.59 -4.57 -3.85
CA LEU A 128 17.01 -3.57 -4.75
C LEU A 128 18.07 -2.96 -5.66
N ASP A 129 19.24 -2.64 -5.12
CA ASP A 129 20.36 -2.08 -5.88
C ASP A 129 20.89 -3.06 -6.94
N ARG A 130 21.01 -4.34 -6.59
CA ARG A 130 21.37 -5.39 -7.57
C ARG A 130 20.35 -5.49 -8.71
N LYS A 131 19.06 -5.38 -8.43
CA LYS A 131 18.00 -5.37 -9.46
C LYS A 131 18.11 -4.14 -10.35
N SER A 132 18.32 -2.98 -9.74
CA SER A 132 18.53 -1.70 -10.45
C SER A 132 19.73 -1.77 -11.38
N GLN A 133 20.82 -2.34 -10.89
CA GLN A 133 22.05 -2.53 -11.68
C GLN A 133 21.80 -3.49 -12.86
N ARG A 134 21.09 -4.60 -12.65
CA ARG A 134 20.77 -5.55 -13.73
C ARG A 134 19.91 -4.91 -14.82
N ILE A 135 18.95 -4.06 -14.46
CA ILE A 135 18.14 -3.31 -15.42
C ILE A 135 19.03 -2.39 -16.27
N ARG A 136 19.95 -1.68 -15.62
CA ARG A 136 20.93 -0.81 -16.33
C ARG A 136 21.77 -1.62 -17.32
N GLU A 137 22.31 -2.75 -16.90
CA GLU A 137 23.13 -3.63 -17.74
C GLU A 137 22.40 -4.12 -18.99
N ILE A 138 21.09 -4.41 -18.86
CA ILE A 138 20.27 -4.86 -19.98
C ILE A 138 19.92 -3.71 -20.93
N VAL A 139 19.60 -2.54 -20.40
CA VAL A 139 19.04 -1.44 -21.19
C VAL A 139 20.11 -0.50 -21.76
N MET A 140 21.22 -0.29 -21.05
CA MET A 140 22.25 0.67 -21.49
C MET A 140 22.88 0.38 -22.85
N PRO A 141 23.12 -0.89 -23.26
CA PRO A 141 23.57 -1.16 -24.61
C PRO A 141 22.64 -0.64 -25.69
N VAL A 142 21.31 -0.77 -25.47
CA VAL A 142 20.29 -0.25 -26.40
C VAL A 142 20.26 1.27 -26.42
N VAL A 143 20.36 1.91 -25.26
CA VAL A 143 20.42 3.38 -25.12
C VAL A 143 21.64 3.93 -25.87
N LYS A 144 22.83 3.34 -25.68
CA LYS A 144 24.08 3.77 -26.34
C LYS A 144 23.99 3.61 -27.85
N ALA A 145 23.50 2.48 -28.35
CA ALA A 145 23.30 2.27 -29.78
C ALA A 145 22.34 3.29 -30.38
N SER A 146 21.24 3.62 -29.67
CA SER A 146 20.29 4.63 -30.11
C SER A 146 20.93 6.03 -30.21
N VAL A 147 21.81 6.39 -29.26
CA VAL A 147 22.53 7.66 -29.30
C VAL A 147 23.54 7.70 -30.46
N GLU A 148 24.23 6.61 -30.72
CA GLU A 148 25.18 6.48 -31.85
C GLU A 148 24.45 6.62 -33.21
N GLU A 149 23.20 6.15 -33.29
CA GLU A 149 22.33 6.35 -34.46
C GLU A 149 21.73 7.75 -34.58
N GLY A 150 22.04 8.65 -33.65
CA GLY A 150 21.56 10.03 -33.63
C GLY A 150 20.10 10.16 -33.17
N GLN A 151 19.56 9.16 -32.49
CA GLN A 151 18.21 9.21 -31.92
C GLN A 151 18.21 10.08 -30.66
N THR A 152 17.16 10.92 -30.52
CA THR A 152 16.97 11.84 -29.41
C THR A 152 15.54 11.78 -28.88
N GLY A 153 15.31 12.37 -27.72
CA GLY A 153 14.00 12.57 -27.13
C GLY A 153 13.46 11.35 -26.39
N ILE A 154 12.13 11.37 -26.19
CA ILE A 154 11.44 10.38 -25.34
C ILE A 154 11.20 9.07 -26.09
N ARG A 155 11.53 7.97 -25.44
CA ARG A 155 11.28 6.60 -25.93
C ARG A 155 10.52 5.79 -24.89
N ALA A 156 9.88 4.71 -25.38
CA ALA A 156 9.18 3.75 -24.55
C ALA A 156 9.89 2.40 -24.61
N ILE A 157 10.18 1.83 -23.43
CA ILE A 157 10.67 0.45 -23.31
C ILE A 157 9.58 -0.39 -22.63
N PRO A 158 9.17 -1.53 -23.25
CA PRO A 158 8.29 -2.47 -22.59
C PRO A 158 9.06 -3.23 -21.51
N ILE A 159 8.50 -3.27 -20.31
CA ILE A 159 9.03 -4.05 -19.17
C ILE A 159 7.91 -4.94 -18.64
N THR A 160 8.27 -6.09 -18.14
CA THR A 160 7.32 -7.03 -17.52
C THR A 160 7.68 -7.27 -16.05
N ASP A 161 6.66 -7.40 -15.21
CA ASP A 161 6.76 -7.89 -13.83
C ASP A 161 6.53 -9.41 -13.73
N GLY A 162 6.50 -10.09 -14.88
CA GLY A 162 6.19 -11.52 -14.99
C GLY A 162 4.70 -11.83 -15.11
N LYS A 163 3.82 -10.86 -14.84
CA LYS A 163 2.36 -10.97 -14.98
C LYS A 163 1.81 -10.00 -16.02
N ARG A 164 2.40 -8.81 -16.11
CA ARG A 164 1.94 -7.71 -16.98
C ARG A 164 3.10 -7.13 -17.76
N ILE A 165 2.78 -6.56 -18.92
CA ILE A 165 3.69 -5.76 -19.70
C ILE A 165 3.27 -4.30 -19.55
N PHE A 166 4.20 -3.44 -19.18
CA PHE A 166 3.98 -2.00 -19.10
C PHE A 166 5.15 -1.25 -19.74
N SER A 167 4.89 -0.04 -20.23
CA SER A 167 5.92 0.77 -20.87
C SER A 167 6.46 1.81 -19.91
N ILE A 168 7.77 1.97 -19.90
CA ILE A 168 8.46 3.06 -19.23
C ILE A 168 8.86 4.08 -20.29
N LEU A 169 8.48 5.32 -20.05
CA LEU A 169 8.91 6.47 -20.87
C LEU A 169 10.18 7.04 -20.25
N PHE A 170 11.20 7.24 -21.06
CA PHE A 170 12.45 7.84 -20.63
C PHE A 170 13.05 8.68 -21.75
N ASP A 171 13.85 9.65 -21.39
CA ASP A 171 14.64 10.46 -22.30
C ASP A 171 15.98 9.78 -22.59
N ILE A 172 16.29 9.56 -23.88
CA ILE A 172 17.51 8.84 -24.32
C ILE A 172 18.76 9.60 -23.89
N GLU A 173 18.79 10.91 -24.08
CA GLU A 173 19.96 11.74 -23.80
C GLU A 173 20.24 11.78 -22.30
N GLU A 174 19.18 11.92 -21.49
CA GLU A 174 19.26 11.88 -20.04
C GLU A 174 19.67 10.49 -19.52
N ALA A 175 19.11 9.41 -20.09
CA ALA A 175 19.50 8.04 -19.72
C ALA A 175 20.97 7.78 -20.04
N ASN A 176 21.48 8.25 -21.18
CA ASN A 176 22.88 8.13 -21.54
C ASN A 176 23.78 8.97 -20.61
N ARG A 177 23.40 10.21 -20.33
CA ARG A 177 24.14 11.14 -19.46
C ARG A 177 24.27 10.62 -18.02
N THR A 178 23.22 9.97 -17.52
CA THR A 178 23.16 9.44 -16.15
C THR A 178 23.56 7.97 -16.05
N ASP A 179 24.09 7.40 -17.12
CA ASP A 179 24.42 5.96 -17.22
C ASP A 179 23.26 5.06 -16.72
N GLY A 180 22.05 5.38 -17.16
CA GLY A 180 20.82 4.64 -16.85
C GLY A 180 20.16 4.94 -15.51
N ALA A 181 20.71 5.82 -14.67
CA ALA A 181 20.11 6.12 -13.37
C ALA A 181 18.73 6.77 -13.50
N SER A 182 18.54 7.67 -14.48
CA SER A 182 17.22 8.27 -14.75
C SER A 182 16.19 7.24 -15.19
N LEU A 183 16.59 6.26 -16.00
CA LEU A 183 15.72 5.18 -16.46
C LEU A 183 15.30 4.27 -15.29
N VAL A 184 16.23 3.90 -14.41
CA VAL A 184 15.93 3.14 -13.19
C VAL A 184 14.92 3.90 -12.32
N LYS A 185 15.12 5.22 -12.17
CA LYS A 185 14.19 6.07 -11.43
C LYS A 185 12.78 6.05 -12.02
N GLU A 186 12.67 6.16 -13.35
CA GLU A 186 11.36 6.09 -14.03
C GLU A 186 10.72 4.68 -13.91
N TRP A 187 11.54 3.62 -13.95
CA TRP A 187 11.08 2.26 -13.68
C TRP A 187 10.54 2.13 -12.26
N GLN A 188 11.28 2.55 -11.24
CA GLN A 188 10.86 2.52 -9.84
C GLN A 188 9.57 3.31 -9.63
N LYS A 189 9.49 4.52 -10.20
CA LYS A 189 8.30 5.37 -10.17
C LYS A 189 7.09 4.68 -10.78
N LYS A 190 7.24 4.13 -11.98
CA LYS A 190 6.14 3.45 -12.68
C LYS A 190 5.65 2.24 -11.91
N LEU A 191 6.57 1.43 -11.41
CA LEU A 191 6.25 0.25 -10.62
C LEU A 191 5.50 0.64 -9.35
N LEU A 192 5.97 1.65 -8.61
CA LEU A 192 5.33 2.14 -7.38
C LEU A 192 3.90 2.61 -7.65
N LEU A 193 3.69 3.42 -8.67
CA LEU A 193 2.36 3.94 -9.02
C LEU A 193 1.38 2.83 -9.40
N LEU A 194 1.80 1.89 -10.26
CA LEU A 194 0.96 0.77 -10.65
C LEU A 194 0.57 -0.11 -9.47
N THR A 195 1.52 -0.35 -8.57
CA THR A 195 1.31 -1.15 -7.38
C THR A 195 0.37 -0.48 -6.39
N ILE A 196 0.59 0.80 -6.11
CA ILE A 196 -0.30 1.59 -5.24
C ILE A 196 -1.72 1.56 -5.79
N ASP A 197 -1.90 1.82 -7.08
CA ASP A 197 -3.23 1.91 -7.70
C ASP A 197 -3.97 0.57 -7.66
N GLU A 198 -3.27 -0.56 -7.87
CA GLU A 198 -3.87 -1.90 -7.82
C GLU A 198 -4.25 -2.32 -6.40
N LEU A 199 -3.30 -2.22 -5.47
CA LEU A 199 -3.52 -2.61 -4.08
C LEU A 199 -4.57 -1.73 -3.41
N TRP A 200 -4.57 -0.43 -3.69
CA TRP A 200 -5.56 0.49 -3.16
C TRP A 200 -6.96 0.17 -3.68
N LYS A 201 -7.09 -0.14 -4.97
CA LYS A 201 -8.37 -0.55 -5.56
C LYS A 201 -8.93 -1.82 -4.91
N GLU A 202 -8.07 -2.80 -4.65
CA GLU A 202 -8.48 -4.05 -3.98
C GLU A 202 -8.84 -3.79 -2.52
N HIS A 203 -8.02 -3.03 -1.82
CA HIS A 203 -8.28 -2.64 -0.42
C HIS A 203 -9.63 -1.92 -0.25
N LEU A 204 -10.01 -1.04 -1.18
CA LEU A 204 -11.33 -0.39 -1.15
C LEU A 204 -12.48 -1.39 -1.26
N ARG A 205 -12.34 -2.43 -2.09
CA ARG A 205 -13.34 -3.50 -2.19
C ARG A 205 -13.43 -4.29 -0.89
N GLU A 206 -12.29 -4.69 -0.33
CA GLU A 206 -12.22 -5.40 0.94
C GLU A 206 -12.84 -4.57 2.09
N LEU A 207 -12.62 -3.24 2.12
CA LEU A 207 -13.25 -2.34 3.10
C LEU A 207 -14.77 -2.28 2.95
N ASP A 208 -15.28 -2.28 1.72
CA ASP A 208 -16.72 -2.31 1.47
C ASP A 208 -17.34 -3.63 1.94
N ASP A 209 -16.67 -4.76 1.68
CA ASP A 209 -17.10 -6.08 2.15
C ASP A 209 -17.06 -6.16 3.69
N LEU A 210 -16.01 -5.66 4.32
CA LEU A 210 -15.90 -5.56 5.77
C LEU A 210 -17.05 -4.73 6.36
N ARG A 211 -17.34 -3.57 5.77
CA ARG A 211 -18.43 -2.69 6.21
C ARG A 211 -19.79 -3.38 6.18
N GLN A 212 -20.04 -4.22 5.19
CA GLN A 212 -21.26 -5.02 5.09
C GLN A 212 -21.28 -6.14 6.13
N SER A 213 -20.16 -6.85 6.31
CA SER A 213 -20.06 -7.97 7.25
C SER A 213 -20.25 -7.53 8.70
N VAL A 214 -19.62 -6.43 9.14
CA VAL A 214 -19.76 -5.94 10.51
C VAL A 214 -21.17 -5.42 10.82
N ARG A 215 -21.90 -4.92 9.83
CA ARG A 215 -23.33 -4.54 9.99
C ARG A 215 -24.20 -5.75 10.22
N ASN A 216 -23.88 -6.88 9.62
CA ASN A 216 -24.62 -8.14 9.78
C ASN A 216 -24.25 -8.87 11.09
N ALA A 217 -23.04 -8.67 11.60
CA ALA A 217 -22.53 -9.30 12.82
C ALA A 217 -22.95 -8.59 14.13
N SER A 218 -23.78 -7.54 14.06
CA SER A 218 -24.22 -6.76 15.24
C SER A 218 -25.03 -7.54 16.28
N TYR A 219 -25.22 -8.85 16.09
CA TYR A 219 -25.83 -9.76 17.05
C TYR A 219 -24.91 -10.17 18.22
N GLU A 220 -23.60 -9.89 18.16
CA GLU A 220 -22.60 -10.39 19.14
C GLU A 220 -22.22 -9.38 20.24
N GLN A 221 -23.04 -8.41 20.57
CA GLN A 221 -22.81 -7.41 21.64
C GLN A 221 -21.55 -6.53 21.49
N LYS A 222 -20.84 -6.59 20.37
CA LYS A 222 -19.70 -5.71 20.09
C LYS A 222 -20.13 -4.54 19.22
N ASP A 223 -19.56 -3.37 19.47
CA ASP A 223 -19.80 -2.19 18.62
C ASP A 223 -19.23 -2.44 17.20
N PRO A 224 -20.08 -2.48 16.17
CA PRO A 224 -19.64 -2.70 14.79
C PRO A 224 -18.58 -1.73 14.31
N LEU A 225 -18.60 -0.48 14.79
CA LEU A 225 -17.62 0.54 14.43
C LEU A 225 -16.22 0.22 14.99
N VAL A 226 -16.16 -0.31 16.22
CA VAL A 226 -14.87 -0.72 16.83
C VAL A 226 -14.27 -1.89 16.06
N ILE A 227 -15.09 -2.89 15.73
CA ILE A 227 -14.65 -4.03 14.91
C ILE A 227 -14.13 -3.53 13.56
N TYR A 228 -14.89 -2.66 12.89
CA TYR A 228 -14.48 -2.09 11.61
C TYR A 228 -13.13 -1.34 11.70
N LYS A 229 -12.93 -0.53 12.74
CA LYS A 229 -11.67 0.20 12.94
C LYS A 229 -10.47 -0.74 13.09
N VAL A 230 -10.61 -1.78 13.90
CA VAL A 230 -9.53 -2.75 14.16
C VAL A 230 -9.23 -3.56 12.89
N GLU A 231 -10.25 -4.16 12.29
CA GLU A 231 -10.07 -4.99 11.10
C GLU A 231 -9.57 -4.20 9.90
N SER A 232 -10.10 -2.99 9.67
CA SER A 232 -9.62 -2.11 8.59
C SER A 232 -8.17 -1.67 8.77
N PHE A 233 -7.71 -1.51 10.01
CA PHE A 233 -6.32 -1.24 10.31
C PHE A 233 -5.43 -2.43 9.92
N HIS A 234 -5.76 -3.64 10.35
CA HIS A 234 -5.01 -4.84 9.98
C HIS A 234 -5.01 -5.12 8.47
N MET A 235 -6.13 -4.85 7.80
CA MET A 235 -6.21 -4.96 6.33
C MET A 235 -5.28 -3.94 5.66
N PHE A 236 -5.21 -2.73 6.17
CA PHE A 236 -4.34 -1.68 5.66
C PHE A 236 -2.86 -2.01 5.87
N GLU A 237 -2.47 -2.54 7.03
CA GLU A 237 -1.11 -3.03 7.29
C GLU A 237 -0.71 -4.14 6.30
N ARG A 238 -1.59 -5.12 6.04
CA ARG A 238 -1.36 -6.17 5.03
C ARG A 238 -1.19 -5.59 3.63
N MET A 239 -2.01 -4.60 3.25
CA MET A 239 -1.87 -3.91 1.97
C MET A 239 -0.51 -3.21 1.85
N LEU A 240 -0.05 -2.53 2.90
CA LEU A 240 1.26 -1.88 2.92
C LEU A 240 2.42 -2.89 2.83
N ALA A 241 2.32 -4.03 3.51
CA ALA A 241 3.29 -5.12 3.37
C ALA A 241 3.32 -5.66 1.93
N ASN A 242 2.14 -5.84 1.30
CA ASN A 242 2.04 -6.26 -0.09
C ASN A 242 2.61 -5.22 -1.08
N LEU A 243 2.62 -3.94 -0.73
CA LEU A 243 3.26 -2.91 -1.52
C LEU A 243 4.77 -3.15 -1.66
N CYS A 244 5.42 -3.68 -0.64
CA CYS A 244 6.83 -4.05 -0.66
C CYS A 244 7.12 -5.28 -1.53
N LEU A 245 6.21 -6.26 -1.60
CA LEU A 245 6.33 -7.49 -2.40
C LEU A 245 6.71 -7.23 -3.86
N LEU A 246 6.13 -6.23 -4.47
CA LEU A 246 6.29 -5.97 -5.90
C LEU A 246 7.62 -5.30 -6.26
N TYR A 247 8.26 -4.62 -5.30
CA TYR A 247 9.62 -4.10 -5.47
C TYR A 247 10.68 -5.19 -5.40
N THR A 248 10.39 -6.24 -4.65
CA THR A 248 11.31 -7.33 -4.38
C THR A 248 11.02 -8.56 -5.24
N SER A 249 9.87 -8.62 -5.93
CA SER A 249 9.53 -9.68 -6.89
C SER A 249 10.66 -9.97 -7.89
N PRO A 250 10.86 -11.23 -8.31
CA PRO A 250 11.94 -11.56 -9.20
C PRO A 250 11.89 -10.70 -10.46
N SER A 251 13.06 -10.18 -10.85
CA SER A 251 13.30 -9.55 -12.15
C SER A 251 12.71 -10.43 -13.28
N PRO A 252 12.28 -9.83 -14.38
CA PRO A 252 11.81 -10.61 -15.52
C PRO A 252 12.77 -11.77 -15.75
N ARG A 253 12.25 -12.97 -15.69
CA ARG A 253 13.03 -14.16 -16.04
C ARG A 253 13.64 -13.90 -17.40
N ASP A 254 14.89 -14.29 -17.56
CA ASP A 254 15.57 -14.43 -18.83
C ASP A 254 14.71 -15.28 -19.78
N GLY A 255 13.70 -14.68 -20.36
CA GLY A 255 12.80 -15.24 -21.35
C GLY A 255 13.16 -14.70 -22.73
N ALA A 256 14.44 -14.60 -23.00
CA ALA A 256 14.98 -14.36 -24.31
C ALA A 256 15.96 -15.51 -24.65
N THR A 257 15.41 -16.71 -24.76
CA THR A 257 16.08 -17.78 -25.50
C THR A 257 15.06 -18.44 -26.40
N SER A 258 15.28 -18.23 -27.64
CA SER A 258 14.81 -18.79 -28.91
C SER A 258 13.80 -17.97 -29.66
#